data_5b7f5ce8828cb02e680abbf9437ce0c0
#
_entry.id   5b7f5ce8828cb02e680abbf9437ce0c0
#
_cell.length_a   1.000
_cell.length_b   1.000
_cell.length_c   1.000
_cell.angle_alpha   90.00
_cell.angle_beta   90.00
_cell.angle_gamma   90.00
#
_symmetry.space_group_name_H-M   'P 1'
#
loop_
_entity.id
_entity.type
_entity.pdbx_description
1 polymer ?
#
loop_
_entity_poly.entity_id
_entity_poly.type
_entity_poly.pdbx_seq_one_letter_code
_entity_poly.pdbx_strand_id
1 'polypeptide(L)'
;TLFRSTTMRKDDILYSLRALIKQVMPAGTKVFLFGSQARGDVHDESDWDILILLDKEKITSADFDTYAYPLIDLGWQFGEYFSTKLYTFTEWMKRKGTPFFKNVELDAIELELR
;
A
#
# COMPACT_ATOMS: atom_id res chain seq x y z
N THR A 1 -1.18 5.25 26.65
CA THR A 1 -0.84 4.01 27.34
C THR A 1 0.61 3.65 27.13
N LEU A 2 1.19 3.03 28.12
CA LEU A 2 2.57 2.54 28.05
C LEU A 2 2.67 1.29 27.21
N PHE A 3 1.59 0.54 27.14
CA PHE A 3 1.56 -0.73 26.42
C PHE A 3 0.45 -0.70 25.40
N ARG A 4 0.84 -0.87 24.16
CA ARG A 4 -0.08 -0.97 23.04
C ARG A 4 0.19 -2.30 22.38
N SER A 5 -0.83 -3.10 22.15
CA SER A 5 -0.65 -4.36 21.47
C SER A 5 -0.23 -4.12 20.02
N THR A 6 0.45 -5.09 19.41
CA THR A 6 0.83 -5.04 18.00
C THR A 6 -0.39 -4.85 17.12
N THR A 7 -1.51 -5.51 17.47
CA THR A 7 -2.76 -5.39 16.74
C THR A 7 -3.31 -3.96 16.78
N MET A 8 -3.30 -3.32 17.95
CA MET A 8 -3.76 -1.93 18.07
C MET A 8 -2.89 -0.99 17.25
N ARG A 9 -1.58 -1.19 17.28
CA ARG A 9 -0.67 -0.36 16.50
C ARG A 9 -0.93 -0.55 14.99
N LYS A 10 -1.15 -1.78 14.56
CA LYS A 10 -1.46 -2.08 13.17
C LYS A 10 -2.77 -1.41 12.76
N ASP A 11 -3.79 -1.45 13.62
CA ASP A 11 -5.07 -0.82 13.35
C ASP A 11 -4.94 0.69 13.22
N ASP A 12 -4.12 1.32 14.06
CA ASP A 12 -3.86 2.76 13.98
C ASP A 12 -3.19 3.11 12.65
N ILE A 13 -2.22 2.32 12.25
CA ILE A 13 -1.50 2.52 10.98
C ILE A 13 -2.47 2.38 9.81
N LEU A 14 -3.28 1.33 9.82
CA LEU A 14 -4.27 1.11 8.75
C LEU A 14 -5.30 2.23 8.67
N TYR A 15 -5.76 2.71 9.81
CA TYR A 15 -6.69 3.82 9.85
C TYR A 15 -6.08 5.07 9.20
N SER A 16 -4.86 5.42 9.60
CA SER A 16 -4.17 6.58 9.06
C SER A 16 -3.88 6.42 7.57
N LEU A 17 -3.49 5.21 7.16
CA LEU A 17 -3.19 4.92 5.76
C LEU A 17 -4.46 5.07 4.90
N ARG A 18 -5.58 4.51 5.34
CA ARG A 18 -6.85 4.65 4.61
C ARG A 18 -7.30 6.09 4.50
N ALA A 19 -7.14 6.86 5.57
CA ALA A 19 -7.50 8.27 5.57
C ALA A 19 -6.64 9.06 4.57
N LEU A 20 -5.34 8.78 4.53
CA LEU A 20 -4.43 9.43 3.59
C LEU A 20 -4.73 9.05 2.14
N ILE A 21 -5.00 7.78 1.88
CA ILE A 21 -5.39 7.30 0.55
C ILE A 21 -6.61 8.05 0.05
N LYS A 22 -7.63 8.16 0.90
CA LYS A 22 -8.84 8.90 0.56
C LYS A 22 -8.55 10.36 0.21
N GLN A 23 -7.58 10.95 0.90
CA GLN A 23 -7.23 12.35 0.72
C GLN A 23 -6.44 12.61 -0.56
N VAL A 24 -5.49 11.74 -0.91
CA VAL A 24 -4.53 12.02 -1.97
C VAL A 24 -4.79 11.31 -3.30
N MET A 25 -5.54 10.20 -3.30
CA MET A 25 -5.70 9.40 -4.52
C MET A 25 -6.84 9.93 -5.40
N PRO A 26 -6.61 9.99 -6.72
CA PRO A 26 -7.68 10.36 -7.65
C PRO A 26 -8.72 9.26 -7.79
N ALA A 27 -9.88 9.60 -8.30
CA ALA A 27 -10.94 8.63 -8.58
C ALA A 27 -10.42 7.54 -9.53
N GLY A 28 -10.88 6.32 -9.33
CA GLY A 28 -10.48 5.18 -10.16
C GLY A 28 -9.20 4.48 -9.70
N THR A 29 -8.50 5.04 -8.72
CA THR A 29 -7.29 4.41 -8.16
C THR A 29 -7.67 3.24 -7.27
N LYS A 30 -6.86 2.18 -7.29
CA LYS A 30 -6.96 1.09 -6.33
C LYS A 30 -5.66 0.96 -5.57
N VAL A 31 -5.76 0.70 -4.27
CA VAL A 31 -4.59 0.53 -3.40
C VAL A 31 -4.75 -0.77 -2.63
N PHE A 32 -3.69 -1.56 -2.60
CA PHE A 32 -3.68 -2.86 -1.94
C PHE A 32 -2.53 -2.95 -0.95
N LEU A 33 -2.80 -3.60 0.17
CA LEU A 33 -1.77 -4.07 1.08
C LEU A 33 -1.53 -5.54 0.75
N PHE A 34 -0.27 -5.93 0.59
CA PHE A 34 0.07 -7.33 0.35
C PHE A 34 1.28 -7.74 1.20
N GLY A 35 1.79 -8.94 0.99
CA GLY A 35 2.94 -9.42 1.74
C GLY A 35 2.60 -9.83 3.16
N SER A 36 3.59 -9.84 4.03
CA SER A 36 3.45 -10.37 5.39
C SER A 36 2.46 -9.60 6.24
N GLN A 37 2.33 -8.29 6.08
CA GLN A 37 1.36 -7.50 6.82
C GLN A 37 -0.08 -7.88 6.44
N ALA A 38 -0.33 -8.21 5.18
CA ALA A 38 -1.65 -8.65 4.73
C ALA A 38 -1.95 -10.07 5.21
N ARG A 39 -0.95 -10.96 5.23
CA ARG A 39 -1.11 -12.35 5.69
C ARG A 39 -1.20 -12.49 7.20
N GLY A 40 -0.72 -11.51 7.95
CA GLY A 40 -0.60 -11.61 9.39
C GLY A 40 0.68 -12.31 9.87
N ASP A 41 1.63 -12.59 8.98
CA ASP A 41 2.94 -13.18 9.29
C ASP A 41 3.90 -12.11 9.76
N VAL A 42 3.51 -11.32 10.75
CA VAL A 42 4.21 -10.09 11.05
C VAL A 42 5.37 -10.33 12.00
N HIS A 43 6.52 -9.78 11.63
CA HIS A 43 7.64 -9.57 12.53
C HIS A 43 7.73 -8.08 12.82
N ASP A 44 8.41 -7.71 13.89
CA ASP A 44 8.55 -6.31 14.27
C ASP A 44 9.17 -5.44 13.17
N GLU A 45 10.00 -6.06 12.33
CA GLU A 45 10.72 -5.38 11.26
C GLU A 45 10.12 -5.62 9.87
N SER A 46 8.92 -6.21 9.83
CA SER A 46 8.28 -6.47 8.53
C SER A 46 7.88 -5.19 7.83
N ASP A 47 8.25 -5.09 6.55
CA ASP A 47 7.84 -3.97 5.72
C ASP A 47 6.34 -4.05 5.44
N TRP A 48 5.77 -2.91 5.15
CA TRP A 48 4.40 -2.80 4.66
C TRP A 48 4.47 -2.69 3.15
N ASP A 49 4.00 -3.71 2.46
CA ASP A 49 4.03 -3.76 0.98
C ASP A 49 2.74 -3.19 0.43
N ILE A 50 2.84 -2.10 -0.31
CA ILE A 50 1.70 -1.37 -0.83
C ILE A 50 1.78 -1.31 -2.35
N LEU A 51 0.66 -1.59 -3.00
CA LEU A 51 0.54 -1.50 -4.46
C LEU A 51 -0.53 -0.46 -4.79
N ILE A 52 -0.15 0.52 -5.61
CA ILE A 52 -1.08 1.54 -6.12
C ILE A 52 -1.28 1.31 -7.61
N LEU A 53 -2.53 1.20 -8.04
CA LEU A 53 -2.90 1.10 -9.45
C LEU A 53 -3.63 2.37 -9.86
N LEU A 54 -2.99 3.14 -10.73
CA LEU A 54 -3.55 4.39 -11.24
C LEU A 54 -4.29 4.18 -12.57
N ASP A 55 -5.41 4.87 -12.70
CA ASP A 55 -6.20 4.85 -13.94
C ASP A 55 -5.69 5.93 -14.89
N LYS A 56 -4.57 5.64 -15.53
CA LYS A 56 -3.96 6.53 -16.53
C LYS A 56 -3.08 5.70 -17.47
N GLU A 57 -2.64 6.30 -18.54
CA GLU A 57 -1.88 5.59 -19.57
C GLU A 57 -0.45 5.24 -19.13
N LYS A 58 0.19 6.14 -18.42
CA LYS A 58 1.61 6.00 -18.10
C LYS A 58 1.94 6.63 -16.75
N ILE A 59 2.78 5.95 -15.98
CA ILE A 59 3.32 6.48 -14.73
C ILE A 59 4.47 7.42 -15.04
N THR A 60 4.47 8.55 -14.36
CA THR A 60 5.55 9.54 -14.45
C THR A 60 6.25 9.66 -13.09
N SER A 61 7.43 10.29 -13.07
CA SER A 61 8.11 10.55 -11.81
C SER A 61 7.29 11.47 -10.89
N ALA A 62 6.53 12.40 -11.47
CA ALA A 62 5.62 13.26 -10.71
C ALA A 62 4.53 12.44 -10.02
N ASP A 63 4.06 11.36 -10.63
CA ASP A 63 3.06 10.46 -10.02
C ASP A 63 3.60 9.82 -8.75
N PHE A 64 4.85 9.39 -8.77
CA PHE A 64 5.48 8.80 -7.59
C PHE A 64 5.51 9.82 -6.46
N ASP A 65 5.95 11.04 -6.74
CA ASP A 65 6.04 12.10 -5.73
C ASP A 65 4.66 12.48 -5.18
N THR A 66 3.65 12.47 -6.04
CA THR A 66 2.29 12.89 -5.65
C THR A 66 1.54 11.80 -4.89
N TYR A 67 1.70 10.54 -5.27
CA TYR A 67 0.85 9.46 -4.76
C TYR A 67 1.59 8.46 -3.88
N ALA A 68 2.82 8.08 -4.22
CA ALA A 68 3.56 7.10 -3.45
C ALA A 68 4.30 7.74 -2.27
N TYR A 69 4.95 8.85 -2.49
CA TYR A 69 5.76 9.50 -1.45
C TYR A 69 4.96 9.85 -0.19
N PRO A 70 3.73 10.40 -0.29
CA PRO A 70 2.95 10.67 0.93
C PRO A 70 2.71 9.43 1.79
N LEU A 71 2.53 8.26 1.16
CA LEU A 71 2.36 7.01 1.89
C LEU A 71 3.66 6.58 2.56
N ILE A 72 4.77 6.73 1.86
CA ILE A 72 6.10 6.41 2.41
C ILE A 72 6.38 7.30 3.62
N ASP A 73 6.08 8.58 3.51
CA ASP A 73 6.26 9.54 4.59
C ASP A 73 5.40 9.19 5.81
N LEU A 74 4.16 8.79 5.57
CA LEU A 74 3.29 8.34 6.66
C LEU A 74 3.91 7.15 7.40
N GLY A 75 4.46 6.20 6.66
CA GLY A 75 5.15 5.05 7.25
C GLY A 75 6.28 5.51 8.18
N TRP A 76 7.11 6.43 7.71
CA TRP A 76 8.21 6.97 8.53
C TRP A 76 7.70 7.58 9.82
N GLN A 77 6.55 8.23 9.81
CA GLN A 77 5.96 8.83 11.01
C GLN A 77 5.61 7.77 12.07
N PHE A 78 5.32 6.55 11.64
CA PHE A 78 5.06 5.42 12.53
C PHE A 78 6.32 4.59 12.81
N GLY A 79 7.46 4.97 12.24
CA GLY A 79 8.67 4.17 12.36
C GLY A 79 8.64 2.89 11.52
N GLU A 80 7.84 2.89 10.42
CA GLU A 80 7.67 1.75 9.53
C GLU A 80 8.19 2.08 8.14
N TYR A 81 8.51 1.06 7.36
CA TYR A 81 8.83 1.25 5.95
C TYR A 81 7.66 0.77 5.09
N PHE A 82 7.08 1.70 4.36
CA PHE A 82 6.01 1.42 3.40
C PHE A 82 6.64 1.28 2.01
N SER A 83 6.93 0.03 1.63
CA SER A 83 7.45 -0.29 0.31
C SER A 83 6.30 -0.15 -0.69
N THR A 84 6.31 0.94 -1.44
CA THR A 84 5.19 1.33 -2.28
C THR A 84 5.54 1.18 -3.76
N LYS A 85 4.73 0.41 -4.47
CA LYS A 85 4.87 0.18 -5.90
C LYS A 85 3.72 0.82 -6.64
N LEU A 86 4.02 1.41 -7.78
CA LEU A 86 3.08 2.22 -8.54
C LEU A 86 3.04 1.74 -9.98
N TYR A 87 1.85 1.33 -10.44
CA TYR A 87 1.62 0.89 -11.81
C TYR A 87 0.32 1.49 -12.33
N THR A 88 0.19 1.53 -13.65
CA THR A 88 -1.12 1.68 -14.26
C THR A 88 -1.83 0.33 -14.24
N PHE A 89 -3.15 0.31 -14.40
CA PHE A 89 -3.88 -0.94 -14.50
C PHE A 89 -3.38 -1.80 -15.67
N THR A 90 -3.12 -1.17 -16.82
CA THR A 90 -2.61 -1.89 -18.00
C THR A 90 -1.25 -2.51 -17.73
N GLU A 91 -0.33 -1.76 -17.12
CA GLU A 91 0.99 -2.29 -16.78
C GLU A 91 0.91 -3.44 -15.79
N TRP A 92 0.00 -3.33 -14.83
CA TRP A 92 -0.20 -4.37 -13.84
C TRP A 92 -0.71 -5.66 -14.50
N MET A 93 -1.72 -5.54 -15.38
CA MET A 93 -2.29 -6.70 -16.05
C MET A 93 -1.28 -7.40 -17.00
N LYS A 94 -0.31 -6.67 -17.51
CA LYS A 94 0.77 -7.27 -18.32
C LYS A 94 1.67 -8.19 -17.51
N ARG A 95 1.65 -8.07 -16.20
CA ARG A 95 2.43 -8.94 -15.30
C ARG A 95 1.69 -10.21 -14.91
N LYS A 96 0.48 -10.40 -15.40
CA LYS A 96 -0.31 -11.61 -15.12
C LYS A 96 0.50 -12.85 -15.48
N GLY A 97 0.53 -13.83 -14.59
CA GLY A 97 1.30 -15.04 -14.75
C GLY A 97 2.70 -15.00 -14.15
N THR A 98 3.18 -13.84 -13.77
CA THR A 98 4.46 -13.75 -13.05
C THR A 98 4.28 -14.14 -11.59
N PRO A 99 5.35 -14.61 -10.91
CA PRO A 99 5.28 -14.94 -9.49
C PRO A 99 4.83 -13.74 -8.63
N PHE A 100 5.30 -12.55 -8.94
CA PHE A 100 4.93 -11.36 -8.18
C PHE A 100 3.43 -11.09 -8.28
N PHE A 101 2.87 -11.15 -9.50
CA PHE A 101 1.44 -10.95 -9.70
C PHE A 101 0.62 -11.97 -8.91
N LYS A 102 1.01 -13.25 -8.98
CA LYS A 102 0.33 -14.31 -8.24
C LYS A 102 0.38 -14.09 -6.74
N ASN A 103 1.53 -13.70 -6.20
CA ASN A 103 1.69 -13.47 -4.78
C ASN A 103 0.80 -12.33 -4.29
N VAL A 104 0.71 -11.26 -5.07
CA VAL A 104 -0.18 -10.14 -4.74
C VAL A 104 -1.63 -10.58 -4.75
N GLU A 105 -2.06 -11.29 -5.79
CA GLU A 105 -3.46 -11.76 -5.87
C GLU A 105 -3.84 -12.66 -4.70
N LEU A 106 -2.93 -13.51 -4.24
CA LEU A 106 -3.22 -14.41 -3.12
C LEU A 106 -3.35 -13.68 -1.80
N ASP A 107 -2.56 -12.65 -1.58
CA ASP A 107 -2.40 -12.04 -0.25
C ASP A 107 -3.09 -10.67 -0.13
N ALA A 108 -3.37 -10.00 -1.24
CA ALA A 108 -3.73 -8.59 -1.22
C ALA A 108 -5.06 -8.31 -0.51
N ILE A 109 -5.04 -7.24 0.28
CA ILE A 109 -6.24 -6.68 0.89
C ILE A 109 -6.42 -5.30 0.26
N GLU A 110 -7.57 -5.06 -0.34
CA GLU A 110 -7.86 -3.76 -0.93
C GLU A 110 -8.13 -2.74 0.18
N LEU A 111 -7.44 -1.59 0.09
CA LEU A 111 -7.64 -0.47 0.99
C LEU A 111 -8.61 0.49 0.32
N GLU A 112 -9.83 0.52 0.80
CA GLU A 112 -10.93 1.24 0.15
C GLU A 112 -10.74 2.76 0.12
N LEU A 113 -11.13 3.35 -1.01
CA LEU A 113 -11.16 4.80 -1.22
C LEU A 113 -12.58 5.32 -0.98
N ARG A 114 -12.94 5.57 0.26
CA ARG A 114 -14.27 6.09 0.56
C ARG A 114 -14.24 7.43 1.23
#